data_dfdb125f711df91a7ae9cae86dfe7b39
#
_entry.id   dfdb125f711df91a7ae9cae86dfe7b39
#
_cell.length_a   1.000
_cell.length_b   1.000
_cell.length_c   1.000
_cell.angle_alpha   90.00
_cell.angle_beta   90.00
_cell.angle_gamma   90.00
#
_symmetry.space_group_name_H-M   'P 1'
#
loop_
_entity.id
_entity.type
_entity.pdbx_description
1 polymer ?
#
loop_
_entity_poly.entity_id
_entity_poly.type
_entity_poly.pdbx_seq_one_letter_code
_entity_poly.pdbx_strand_id
1 'polypeptide(L)'
;MALGFYFRASSSSPDKYDEAIKLLEAAGAGAPAGRSHHIALQADGNIQVFEVWESQEAFEAFGATLIPILTGLGVDPGEPMVTPVHNVIQG
;
A
#
# COMPACT_ATOMS: atom_id res chain seq x y z
N MET A 1 12.98 0.84 13.77
CA MET A 1 13.57 0.49 12.45
C MET A 1 12.47 0.52 11.40
N ALA A 2 12.70 1.21 10.31
CA ALA A 2 11.72 1.26 9.23
C ALA A 2 11.65 -0.08 8.50
N LEU A 3 10.45 -0.41 8.03
CA LEU A 3 10.17 -1.65 7.31
C LEU A 3 9.70 -1.33 5.89
N GLY A 4 10.19 -2.10 4.94
CA GLY A 4 9.71 -2.06 3.57
C GLY A 4 8.65 -3.12 3.36
N PHE A 5 7.54 -2.73 2.72
CA PHE A 5 6.43 -3.62 2.39
C PHE A 5 6.28 -3.63 0.88
N TYR A 6 6.39 -4.80 0.28
CA TYR A 6 6.24 -4.94 -1.16
C TYR A 6 5.02 -5.81 -1.46
N PHE A 7 4.05 -5.19 -2.14
CA PHE A 7 2.78 -5.83 -2.49
C PHE A 7 2.74 -6.14 -3.97
N ARG A 8 2.44 -7.39 -4.29
CA ARG A 8 2.21 -7.86 -5.66
C ARG A 8 0.76 -8.33 -5.76
N ALA A 9 -0.16 -7.37 -5.65
CA ALA A 9 -1.59 -7.67 -5.65
C ALA A 9 -2.01 -8.31 -6.96
N SER A 10 -2.98 -9.22 -6.89
CA SER A 10 -3.65 -9.73 -8.06
C SER A 10 -4.90 -8.88 -8.33
N SER A 11 -5.29 -8.79 -9.61
CA SER A 11 -6.50 -8.07 -10.02
C SER A 11 -6.48 -6.58 -9.67
N SER A 12 -5.30 -5.98 -9.55
CA SER A 12 -5.15 -4.56 -9.24
C SER A 12 -4.83 -3.79 -10.52
N SER A 13 -5.86 -3.48 -11.31
CA SER A 13 -5.70 -2.65 -12.49
C SER A 13 -5.45 -1.19 -12.08
N PRO A 14 -4.87 -0.37 -12.99
CA PRO A 14 -4.71 1.06 -12.70
C PRO A 14 -6.01 1.75 -12.28
N ASP A 15 -7.14 1.41 -12.91
CA ASP A 15 -8.43 2.00 -12.58
C ASP A 15 -8.87 1.65 -11.15
N LYS A 16 -8.70 0.39 -10.75
CA LYS A 16 -9.02 -0.04 -9.39
C LYS A 16 -8.10 0.63 -8.37
N TYR A 17 -6.83 0.77 -8.69
CA TYR A 17 -5.88 1.45 -7.84
C TYR A 17 -6.30 2.91 -7.63
N ASP A 18 -6.61 3.62 -8.71
CA ASP A 18 -7.02 5.01 -8.63
C ASP A 18 -8.29 5.17 -7.79
N GLU A 19 -9.25 4.23 -7.93
CA GLU A 19 -10.46 4.25 -7.13
C GLU A 19 -10.18 3.99 -5.66
N ALA A 20 -9.26 3.06 -5.36
CA ALA A 20 -8.84 2.80 -3.98
C ALA A 20 -8.24 4.05 -3.33
N ILE A 21 -7.40 4.78 -4.08
CA ILE A 21 -6.80 6.01 -3.58
C ILE A 21 -7.88 7.05 -3.25
N LYS A 22 -8.88 7.21 -4.12
CA LYS A 22 -9.99 8.14 -3.87
C LYS A 22 -10.78 7.77 -2.62
N LEU A 23 -11.06 6.48 -2.45
CA LEU A 23 -11.80 6.01 -1.28
C LEU A 23 -11.00 6.18 0.01
N LEU A 24 -9.69 5.97 -0.04
CA LEU A 24 -8.82 6.20 1.10
C LEU A 24 -8.78 7.68 1.48
N GLU A 25 -8.67 8.57 0.50
CA GLU A 25 -8.70 9.99 0.76
C GLU A 25 -10.03 10.43 1.37
N ALA A 26 -11.14 9.91 0.85
CA ALA A 26 -12.46 10.20 1.38
C ALA A 26 -12.63 9.70 2.82
N ALA A 27 -11.94 8.62 3.20
CA ALA A 27 -11.96 8.09 4.55
C ALA A 27 -10.97 8.80 5.48
N GLY A 28 -10.24 9.80 4.99
CA GLY A 28 -9.23 10.50 5.78
C GLY A 28 -7.93 9.72 5.94
N ALA A 29 -7.71 8.70 5.12
CA ALA A 29 -6.55 7.81 5.22
C ALA A 29 -5.60 7.91 4.02
N GLY A 30 -5.61 9.03 3.32
CA GLY A 30 -4.74 9.25 2.16
C GLY A 30 -3.25 9.39 2.53
N ALA A 31 -2.97 9.81 3.76
CA ALA A 31 -1.60 9.92 4.26
C ALA A 31 -1.55 9.35 5.68
N PRO A 32 -1.56 8.02 5.82
CA PRO A 32 -1.65 7.39 7.13
C PRO A 32 -0.41 7.64 7.97
N ALA A 33 -0.63 7.72 9.29
CA ALA A 33 0.47 7.90 10.24
C ALA A 33 1.44 6.73 10.17
N GLY A 34 2.72 7.03 10.16
CA GLY A 34 3.78 6.02 10.15
C GLY A 34 4.25 5.61 8.76
N ARG A 35 3.55 5.98 7.69
CA ARG A 35 4.01 5.72 6.33
C ARG A 35 4.82 6.90 5.81
N SER A 36 6.05 6.63 5.39
CA SER A 36 6.92 7.68 4.84
C SER A 36 6.96 7.68 3.32
N HIS A 37 6.77 6.53 2.69
CA HIS A 37 6.85 6.39 1.23
C HIS A 37 5.78 5.45 0.72
N HIS A 38 5.23 5.78 -0.45
CA HIS A 38 4.29 4.94 -1.17
C HIS A 38 4.59 5.10 -2.66
N ILE A 39 4.95 4.01 -3.30
CA ILE A 39 5.28 4.01 -4.72
C ILE A 39 4.44 2.95 -5.40
N ALA A 40 3.70 3.34 -6.43
CA ALA A 40 2.93 2.40 -7.23
C ALA A 40 3.62 2.22 -8.58
N LEU A 41 3.84 0.96 -8.95
CA LEU A 41 4.45 0.58 -10.21
C LEU A 41 3.43 -0.18 -11.04
N GLN A 42 3.43 0.07 -12.35
CA GLN A 42 2.57 -0.67 -13.26
C GLN A 42 3.41 -1.73 -13.97
N ALA A 43 3.00 -3.00 -13.83
CA ALA A 43 3.66 -4.12 -14.47
C ALA A 43 2.60 -5.07 -15.02
N ASP A 44 2.61 -5.30 -16.35
CA ASP A 44 1.71 -6.23 -17.03
C ASP A 44 0.21 -5.98 -16.74
N GLY A 45 -0.17 -4.70 -16.67
CA GLY A 45 -1.55 -4.32 -16.42
C GLY A 45 -1.97 -4.38 -14.96
N ASN A 46 -1.07 -4.75 -14.06
CA ASN A 46 -1.33 -4.75 -12.62
C ASN A 46 -0.46 -3.71 -11.92
N ILE A 47 -0.99 -3.18 -10.82
CA ILE A 47 -0.25 -2.26 -9.97
C ILE A 47 0.45 -3.04 -8.87
N GLN A 48 1.74 -2.80 -8.72
CA GLN A 48 2.55 -3.29 -7.61
C GLN A 48 2.89 -2.08 -6.74
N VAL A 49 2.87 -2.27 -5.42
CA VAL A 49 3.07 -1.17 -4.49
C VAL A 49 4.23 -1.46 -3.57
N PHE A 50 5.10 -0.48 -3.39
CA PHE A 50 6.17 -0.53 -2.41
C PHE A 50 5.96 0.59 -1.41
N GLU A 51 6.00 0.25 -0.11
CA GLU A 51 5.80 1.23 0.96
C GLU A 51 6.87 1.12 2.01
N VAL A 52 7.14 2.24 2.66
CA VAL A 52 8.01 2.27 3.83
C VAL A 52 7.20 2.77 5.02
N TRP A 53 7.23 1.97 6.09
CA TRP A 53 6.49 2.23 7.32
C TRP A 53 7.46 2.26 8.50
N GLU A 54 7.14 3.06 9.53
CA GLU A 54 7.96 3.13 10.74
C GLU A 54 7.89 1.85 11.56
N SER A 55 6.77 1.12 11.49
CA SER A 55 6.56 -0.13 12.23
C SER A 55 5.49 -0.97 11.58
N GLN A 56 5.45 -2.26 11.91
CA GLN A 56 4.38 -3.14 11.46
C GLN A 56 3.05 -2.77 12.10
N GLU A 57 3.08 -2.31 13.34
CA GLU A 57 1.85 -1.88 14.04
C GLU A 57 1.16 -0.72 13.31
N ALA A 58 1.93 0.26 12.83
CA ALA A 58 1.38 1.38 12.07
C ALA A 58 0.73 0.89 10.78
N PHE A 59 1.37 -0.05 10.09
CA PHE A 59 0.80 -0.64 8.89
C PHE A 59 -0.50 -1.40 9.19
N GLU A 60 -0.51 -2.20 10.25
CA GLU A 60 -1.70 -2.98 10.62
C GLU A 60 -2.88 -2.08 10.99
N ALA A 61 -2.62 -0.96 11.66
CA ALA A 61 -3.66 0.01 11.97
C ALA A 61 -4.28 0.59 10.69
N PHE A 62 -3.46 0.88 9.69
CA PHE A 62 -3.94 1.33 8.38
C PHE A 62 -4.73 0.24 7.67
N GLY A 63 -4.32 -1.01 7.82
CA GLY A 63 -4.98 -2.16 7.20
C GLY A 63 -6.45 -2.27 7.56
N ALA A 64 -6.84 -1.83 8.76
CA ALA A 64 -8.23 -1.85 9.17
C ALA A 64 -9.12 -0.99 8.26
N THR A 65 -8.56 0.07 7.66
CA THR A 65 -9.28 0.90 6.68
C THR A 65 -9.06 0.39 5.27
N LEU A 66 -7.84 -0.04 4.94
CA LEU A 66 -7.47 -0.44 3.58
C LEU A 66 -8.18 -1.72 3.13
N ILE A 67 -8.19 -2.76 3.96
CA ILE A 67 -8.68 -4.09 3.55
C ILE A 67 -10.15 -4.06 3.10
N PRO A 68 -11.09 -3.43 3.83
CA PRO A 68 -12.47 -3.35 3.36
C PRO A 68 -12.60 -2.64 2.01
N ILE A 69 -11.79 -1.62 1.77
CA ILE A 69 -11.80 -0.88 0.50
C ILE A 69 -11.36 -1.78 -0.64
N LEU A 70 -10.25 -2.48 -0.47
CA LEU A 70 -9.74 -3.39 -1.50
C LEU A 70 -10.71 -4.54 -1.76
N THR A 71 -11.26 -5.11 -0.71
CA THR A 71 -12.26 -6.18 -0.83
C THR A 71 -13.47 -5.72 -1.63
N GLY A 72 -13.96 -4.51 -1.36
CA GLY A 72 -15.08 -3.93 -2.10
C GLY A 72 -14.79 -3.70 -3.59
N LEU A 73 -13.52 -3.53 -3.94
CA LEU A 73 -13.10 -3.35 -5.34
C LEU A 73 -12.71 -4.65 -6.02
N GLY A 74 -12.75 -5.78 -5.30
CA GLY A 74 -12.35 -7.07 -5.85
C GLY A 74 -10.83 -7.21 -6.00
N VAL A 75 -10.06 -6.45 -5.22
CA VAL A 75 -8.60 -6.53 -5.24
C VAL A 75 -8.12 -7.40 -4.08
N ASP A 76 -7.31 -8.41 -4.40
CA ASP A 76 -6.64 -9.23 -3.40
C ASP A 76 -5.22 -8.68 -3.24
N PRO A 77 -4.89 -8.06 -2.10
CA PRO A 77 -3.54 -7.50 -1.91
C PRO A 77 -2.46 -8.57 -1.76
N GLY A 78 -2.86 -9.82 -1.48
CA GLY A 78 -1.92 -10.89 -1.20
C GLY A 78 -1.17 -10.63 0.11
N GLU A 79 -0.11 -11.41 0.33
CA GLU A 79 0.78 -11.20 1.46
C GLU A 79 1.97 -10.35 1.02
N PRO A 80 2.24 -9.23 1.67
CA PRO A 80 3.40 -8.41 1.31
C PRO A 80 4.70 -9.09 1.75
N MET A 81 5.76 -8.84 0.99
CA MET A 81 7.09 -9.13 1.48
C MET A 81 7.48 -8.01 2.43
N VAL A 82 7.81 -8.37 3.68
CA VAL A 82 8.16 -7.41 4.72
C VAL A 82 9.62 -7.61 5.10
N THR A 83 10.41 -6.54 5.02
CA THR A 83 11.83 -6.62 5.31
C THR A 83 12.33 -5.29 5.87
N PRO A 84 13.35 -5.32 6.75
CA PRO A 84 13.92 -4.06 7.25
C PRO A 84 14.51 -3.22 6.11
N VAL A 85 14.31 -1.92 6.21
CA VAL A 85 14.93 -0.99 5.27
C VAL A 85 16.38 -0.79 5.65
N HIS A 86 17.28 -1.00 4.70
CA HIS A 86 18.70 -0.78 4.93
C HIS A 86 19.09 0.67 4.68
N ASN A 87 18.58 1.25 3.60
CA ASN A 87 18.90 2.63 3.25
C ASN A 87 17.81 3.22 2.35
N VAL A 88 17.58 4.53 2.48
CA VAL A 88 16.69 5.30 1.60
C VAL A 88 17.44 6.52 1.14
N ILE A 89 17.49 6.71 -0.17
CA ILE A 89 18.09 7.91 -0.77
C ILE A 89 16.99 8.58 -1.60
N GLN A 90 16.79 9.85 -1.36
CA GLN A 90 15.77 10.62 -2.09
C GLN A 90 16.47 11.44 -3.19
N GLY A 91 16.27 11.04 -4.42
CA GLY A 91 16.80 11.75 -5.58
C GLY A 91 18.25 11.46 -5.96
#